data_750244fe12098d9c0254247954aa98a8
#
_entry.id   750244fe12098d9c0254247954aa98a8
#
_cell.length_a   1.000
_cell.length_b   1.000
_cell.length_c   1.000
_cell.angle_alpha   90.00
_cell.angle_beta   90.00
_cell.angle_gamma   90.00
#
_symmetry.space_group_name_H-M   'P 1'
#
loop_
_entity.id
_entity.type
_entity.pdbx_description
1 polymer ?
#
loop_
_entity_poly.entity_id
_entity_poly.type
_entity_poly.pdbx_seq_one_letter_code
_entity_poly.pdbx_strand_id
1 'polypeptide(L)'
;LGDVYKRQDQHGLYIKDGYIAKMEYPLHADSLQYAVTRFGEVYDRYLSDTDTDIYLAIVPDKSYFLADENGYPSMDYDMLTAQMRDGTKYAQYIDIFGDLELSDYYRTDAHWRQEQITDVARHLAGAMGVNPATEYETKELENPFYGVYYGQLALHGQPDTLYYLDNDVLENCIVYDYENRAENKIYDMEKTTGNDMYEIFLGGSKSLISIENPNAKTDRELVMFRDSFGSSIAPLLAEDYAKITLVDIRYLPVERIGNYIDFKDQDVLFLYSTSVLNHSETLK
;
A
#
# COMPACT_ATOMS: atom_id res chain seq x y z
N LEU A 1 18.66 5.05 25.75
CA LEU A 1 18.90 5.00 24.29
C LEU A 1 19.95 3.96 23.94
N GLY A 2 21.11 3.87 24.65
CA GLY A 2 22.18 2.93 24.33
C GLY A 2 21.82 1.43 24.41
N ASP A 3 20.87 1.05 25.25
CA ASP A 3 20.45 -0.36 25.41
C ASP A 3 19.43 -0.81 24.37
N VAL A 4 18.68 0.11 23.79
CA VAL A 4 17.68 -0.17 22.76
C VAL A 4 18.36 -0.49 21.43
N TYR A 5 19.41 0.26 21.06
CA TYR A 5 20.20 -0.03 19.84
C TYR A 5 20.93 -1.38 19.87
N LYS A 6 21.17 -1.95 21.05
CA LYS A 6 21.72 -3.30 21.20
C LYS A 6 20.71 -4.43 20.99
N ARG A 7 19.42 -4.10 20.89
CA ARG A 7 18.32 -5.07 20.71
C ARG A 7 17.85 -5.18 19.26
N GLN A 8 18.35 -4.34 18.37
CA GLN A 8 18.10 -4.43 16.93
C GLN A 8 19.24 -5.14 16.22
N ASP A 9 18.93 -5.76 15.09
CA ASP A 9 19.93 -6.30 14.19
C ASP A 9 20.59 -5.21 13.32
N GLN A 10 21.51 -5.63 12.44
CA GLN A 10 22.21 -4.74 11.50
C GLN A 10 21.27 -4.07 10.45
N HIS A 11 20.03 -4.56 10.30
CA HIS A 11 19.02 -4.03 9.39
C HIS A 11 18.01 -3.11 10.09
N GLY A 12 18.17 -2.85 11.39
CA GLY A 12 17.26 -2.07 12.20
C GLY A 12 15.98 -2.81 12.56
N LEU A 13 15.97 -4.15 12.47
CA LEU A 13 14.84 -4.97 12.84
C LEU A 13 14.86 -5.32 14.33
N TYR A 14 13.68 -5.42 14.93
CA TYR A 14 13.48 -5.94 16.28
C TYR A 14 12.29 -6.89 16.33
N ILE A 15 12.24 -7.72 17.37
CA ILE A 15 11.17 -8.69 17.58
C ILE A 15 10.46 -8.37 18.88
N LYS A 16 9.14 -8.31 18.83
CA LYS A 16 8.30 -8.17 20.00
C LYS A 16 6.99 -8.94 19.81
N ASP A 17 6.64 -9.74 20.79
CA ASP A 17 5.40 -10.54 20.84
C ASP A 17 5.16 -11.39 19.58
N GLY A 18 6.25 -11.90 18.99
CA GLY A 18 6.23 -12.71 17.77
C GLY A 18 6.19 -11.90 16.47
N TYR A 19 6.10 -10.58 16.53
CA TYR A 19 6.18 -9.70 15.35
C TYR A 19 7.60 -9.22 15.12
N ILE A 20 8.03 -9.27 13.87
CA ILE A 20 9.26 -8.62 13.42
C ILE A 20 8.86 -7.24 12.89
N ALA A 21 9.47 -6.20 13.42
CA ALA A 21 9.23 -4.82 12.99
C ALA A 21 10.54 -4.10 12.70
N LYS A 22 10.47 -3.12 11.80
CA LYS A 22 11.59 -2.23 11.52
C LYS A 22 11.52 -1.01 12.44
N MET A 23 12.66 -0.61 12.97
CA MET A 23 12.76 0.62 13.76
C MET A 23 12.71 1.82 12.83
N GLU A 24 11.54 2.43 12.70
CA GLU A 24 11.32 3.66 11.92
C GLU A 24 11.58 4.89 12.81
N TYR A 25 12.86 5.28 12.89
CA TYR A 25 13.35 6.40 13.69
C TYR A 25 14.72 6.90 13.17
N PRO A 26 14.98 8.20 13.17
CA PRO A 26 14.04 9.30 13.47
C PRO A 26 13.10 9.63 12.30
N LEU A 27 12.18 10.57 12.52
CA LEU A 27 11.42 11.20 11.45
C LEU A 27 12.38 12.06 10.60
N HIS A 28 12.33 11.86 9.28
CA HIS A 28 13.14 12.62 8.33
C HIS A 28 12.27 13.68 7.61
N ALA A 29 12.20 14.86 8.19
CA ALA A 29 11.38 15.95 7.66
C ALA A 29 11.71 16.32 6.20
N ASP A 30 12.99 16.25 5.80
CA ASP A 30 13.42 16.49 4.42
C ASP A 30 12.89 15.43 3.45
N SER A 31 12.78 14.17 3.91
CA SER A 31 12.17 13.10 3.14
C SER A 31 10.68 13.35 2.92
N LEU A 32 9.95 13.78 3.96
CA LEU A 32 8.54 14.15 3.81
C LEU A 32 8.36 15.31 2.85
N GLN A 33 9.22 16.34 2.94
CA GLN A 33 9.18 17.47 2.01
C GLN A 33 9.47 17.02 0.56
N TYR A 34 10.36 16.06 0.38
CA TYR A 34 10.62 15.49 -0.94
C TYR A 34 9.39 14.75 -1.49
N ALA A 35 8.70 13.93 -0.66
CA ALA A 35 7.45 13.28 -1.05
C ALA A 35 6.38 14.30 -1.44
N VAL A 36 6.18 15.34 -0.63
CA VAL A 36 5.27 16.46 -0.93
C VAL A 36 5.61 17.09 -2.28
N THR A 37 6.89 17.30 -2.58
CA THR A 37 7.32 17.85 -3.87
C THR A 37 6.97 16.92 -5.03
N ARG A 38 7.22 15.61 -4.90
CA ARG A 38 6.86 14.63 -5.96
C ARG A 38 5.36 14.56 -6.20
N PHE A 39 4.55 14.53 -5.12
CA PHE A 39 3.09 14.55 -5.25
C PHE A 39 2.60 15.88 -5.84
N GLY A 40 3.20 17.00 -5.46
CA GLY A 40 2.94 18.32 -6.04
C GLY A 40 3.22 18.38 -7.54
N GLU A 41 4.27 17.73 -8.02
CA GLU A 41 4.57 17.65 -9.46
C GLU A 41 3.53 16.85 -10.23
N VAL A 42 3.00 15.77 -9.63
CA VAL A 42 1.86 15.04 -10.21
C VAL A 42 0.64 15.95 -10.30
N TYR A 43 0.32 16.65 -9.21
CA TYR A 43 -0.79 17.57 -9.15
C TYR A 43 -0.68 18.69 -10.19
N ASP A 44 0.42 19.41 -10.18
CA ASP A 44 0.64 20.59 -11.06
C ASP A 44 0.65 20.19 -12.54
N ARG A 45 1.16 19.01 -12.84
CA ARG A 45 1.33 18.55 -14.22
C ARG A 45 0.06 17.92 -14.82
N TYR A 46 -0.74 17.24 -13.99
CA TYR A 46 -1.80 16.38 -14.52
C TYR A 46 -3.18 16.60 -13.90
N LEU A 47 -3.28 17.18 -12.70
CA LEU A 47 -4.53 17.17 -11.96
C LEU A 47 -5.11 18.57 -11.74
N SER A 48 -4.31 19.61 -11.71
CA SER A 48 -4.72 20.98 -11.34
C SER A 48 -5.82 21.58 -12.24
N ASP A 49 -5.87 21.16 -13.50
CA ASP A 49 -6.81 21.65 -14.50
C ASP A 49 -7.91 20.62 -14.85
N THR A 50 -8.12 19.61 -13.99
CA THR A 50 -9.10 18.55 -14.20
C THR A 50 -10.21 18.58 -13.14
N ASP A 51 -11.27 17.79 -13.36
CA ASP A 51 -12.36 17.59 -12.42
C ASP A 51 -12.13 16.35 -11.50
N THR A 52 -10.86 15.93 -11.33
CA THR A 52 -10.51 14.80 -10.46
C THR A 52 -10.75 15.12 -8.99
N ASP A 53 -11.35 14.16 -8.27
CA ASP A 53 -11.37 14.18 -6.81
C ASP A 53 -10.09 13.52 -6.28
N ILE A 54 -9.33 14.25 -5.46
CA ILE A 54 -7.99 13.83 -5.02
C ILE A 54 -8.01 13.50 -3.52
N TYR A 55 -7.45 12.35 -3.17
CA TYR A 55 -7.38 11.82 -1.82
C TYR A 55 -5.97 11.42 -1.42
N LEU A 56 -5.69 11.49 -0.13
CA LEU A 56 -4.45 11.00 0.49
C LEU A 56 -4.81 10.10 1.66
N ALA A 57 -4.25 8.89 1.69
CA ALA A 57 -4.27 8.01 2.84
C ALA A 57 -2.85 7.51 3.15
N ILE A 58 -2.51 7.43 4.42
CA ILE A 58 -1.18 7.02 4.90
C ILE A 58 -1.32 5.74 5.70
N VAL A 59 -0.53 4.72 5.34
CA VAL A 59 -0.54 3.42 6.00
C VAL A 59 0.51 3.41 7.11
N PRO A 60 0.13 3.25 8.39
CA PRO A 60 1.11 3.13 9.47
C PRO A 60 1.91 1.83 9.33
N ASP A 61 3.19 1.88 9.66
CA ASP A 61 4.02 0.69 9.83
C ASP A 61 3.82 0.03 11.20
N LYS A 62 4.34 -1.19 11.38
CA LYS A 62 4.17 -1.94 12.64
C LYS A 62 4.75 -1.26 13.87
N SER A 63 5.78 -0.41 13.72
CA SER A 63 6.35 0.31 14.85
C SER A 63 5.39 1.34 15.46
N TYR A 64 4.40 1.83 14.69
CA TYR A 64 3.31 2.66 15.23
C TYR A 64 2.59 1.96 16.40
N PHE A 65 2.37 0.64 16.29
CA PHE A 65 1.66 -0.13 17.32
C PHE A 65 2.58 -0.71 18.39
N LEU A 66 3.85 -0.94 18.08
CA LEU A 66 4.75 -1.72 18.93
C LEU A 66 5.78 -0.89 19.68
N ALA A 67 6.20 0.26 19.14
CA ALA A 67 7.42 0.90 19.63
C ALA A 67 7.24 1.53 21.00
N ASP A 68 6.28 2.41 21.18
CA ASP A 68 6.11 3.20 22.42
C ASP A 68 5.86 2.32 23.64
N GLU A 69 4.94 1.37 23.55
CA GLU A 69 4.60 0.46 24.64
C GLU A 69 5.78 -0.42 25.09
N ASN A 70 6.73 -0.65 24.18
CA ASN A 70 7.87 -1.54 24.41
C ASN A 70 9.21 -0.81 24.58
N GLY A 71 9.19 0.53 24.61
CA GLY A 71 10.37 1.35 24.85
C GLY A 71 11.35 1.38 23.67
N TYR A 72 10.89 1.12 22.44
CA TYR A 72 11.65 1.36 21.23
C TYR A 72 11.42 2.78 20.73
N PRO A 73 12.44 3.46 20.17
CA PRO A 73 12.22 4.73 19.52
C PRO A 73 11.40 4.55 18.25
N SER A 74 10.46 5.48 18.02
CA SER A 74 9.66 5.57 16.80
C SER A 74 9.65 6.98 16.26
N MET A 75 9.28 7.13 14.98
CA MET A 75 9.09 8.46 14.42
C MET A 75 7.88 9.15 15.06
N ASP A 76 7.81 10.46 14.93
CA ASP A 76 6.63 11.24 15.30
C ASP A 76 5.57 11.13 14.17
N TYR A 77 4.61 10.21 14.35
CA TYR A 77 3.56 9.95 13.36
C TYR A 77 2.58 11.11 13.23
N ASP A 78 2.33 11.87 14.30
CA ASP A 78 1.47 13.05 14.25
C ASP A 78 2.12 14.16 13.41
N MET A 79 3.42 14.36 13.58
CA MET A 79 4.18 15.32 12.76
C MET A 79 4.24 14.87 11.30
N LEU A 80 4.44 13.56 11.02
CA LEU A 80 4.43 13.02 9.67
C LEU A 80 3.10 13.31 8.96
N THR A 81 2.00 12.94 9.58
CA THR A 81 0.67 13.14 9.00
C THR A 81 0.34 14.62 8.82
N ALA A 82 0.70 15.46 9.79
CA ALA A 82 0.49 16.91 9.71
C ALA A 82 1.29 17.53 8.55
N GLN A 83 2.57 17.19 8.40
CA GLN A 83 3.41 17.72 7.32
C GLN A 83 2.92 17.27 5.95
N MET A 84 2.53 16.00 5.79
CA MET A 84 1.97 15.51 4.53
C MET A 84 0.66 16.21 4.18
N ARG A 85 -0.27 16.35 5.13
CA ARG A 85 -1.54 17.05 4.92
C ARG A 85 -1.34 18.53 4.56
N ASP A 86 -0.44 19.21 5.25
CA ASP A 86 -0.13 20.60 4.97
C ASP A 86 0.48 20.82 3.58
N GLY A 87 1.28 19.86 3.13
CA GLY A 87 1.93 19.89 1.83
C GLY A 87 1.04 19.47 0.66
N THR A 88 -0.10 18.81 0.93
CA THR A 88 -1.01 18.26 -0.10
C THR A 88 -2.44 18.77 0.08
N LYS A 89 -2.63 20.07 0.30
CA LYS A 89 -3.95 20.68 0.56
C LYS A 89 -4.95 20.53 -0.59
N TYR A 90 -4.51 20.15 -1.76
CA TYR A 90 -5.34 19.78 -2.90
C TYR A 90 -6.00 18.40 -2.76
N ALA A 91 -5.56 17.58 -1.81
CA ALA A 91 -6.09 16.25 -1.53
C ALA A 91 -6.91 16.23 -0.23
N GLN A 92 -8.03 15.52 -0.25
CA GLN A 92 -8.77 15.19 0.96
C GLN A 92 -8.03 14.06 1.70
N TYR A 93 -7.64 14.31 2.96
CA TYR A 93 -7.01 13.28 3.79
C TYR A 93 -8.05 12.30 4.33
N ILE A 94 -7.81 11.01 4.15
CA ILE A 94 -8.59 9.93 4.73
C ILE A 94 -7.73 9.27 5.82
N ASP A 95 -8.14 9.44 7.07
CA ASP A 95 -7.41 8.89 8.22
C ASP A 95 -7.81 7.43 8.45
N ILE A 96 -6.91 6.52 8.11
CA ILE A 96 -7.10 5.07 8.26
C ILE A 96 -6.35 4.49 9.47
N PHE A 97 -5.65 5.29 10.27
CA PHE A 97 -4.90 4.79 11.42
C PHE A 97 -5.79 4.10 12.45
N GLY A 98 -6.98 4.66 12.69
CA GLY A 98 -7.96 4.11 13.63
C GLY A 98 -8.67 2.83 13.14
N ASP A 99 -8.54 2.47 11.87
CA ASP A 99 -9.13 1.26 11.29
C ASP A 99 -8.20 0.04 11.41
N LEU A 100 -6.98 0.24 11.90
CA LEU A 100 -5.92 -0.76 11.91
C LEU A 100 -5.43 -1.06 13.33
N GLU A 101 -5.04 -2.31 13.52
CA GLU A 101 -4.34 -2.78 14.70
C GLU A 101 -3.16 -3.69 14.31
N LEU A 102 -2.29 -4.03 15.26
CA LEU A 102 -1.10 -4.85 15.00
C LEU A 102 -1.45 -6.21 14.37
N SER A 103 -2.55 -6.82 14.80
CA SER A 103 -3.01 -8.12 14.29
C SER A 103 -3.40 -8.12 12.81
N ASP A 104 -3.60 -6.93 12.20
CA ASP A 104 -3.87 -6.80 10.78
C ASP A 104 -2.62 -6.94 9.91
N TYR A 105 -1.46 -7.04 10.53
CA TYR A 105 -0.17 -7.18 9.85
C TYR A 105 0.38 -8.60 9.96
N TYR A 106 1.18 -9.00 8.97
CA TYR A 106 1.97 -10.23 9.07
C TYR A 106 3.03 -10.10 10.17
N ARG A 107 3.32 -11.22 10.84
CA ARG A 107 4.38 -11.28 11.84
C ARG A 107 5.77 -11.17 11.24
N THR A 108 5.97 -11.79 10.10
CA THR A 108 7.28 -11.97 9.45
C THR A 108 7.53 -11.04 8.28
N ASP A 109 6.51 -10.24 7.88
CA ASP A 109 6.56 -9.33 6.74
C ASP A 109 6.19 -7.90 7.13
N ALA A 110 6.51 -6.94 6.28
CA ALA A 110 6.18 -5.53 6.49
C ALA A 110 4.70 -5.21 6.31
N HIS A 111 4.01 -5.97 5.48
CA HIS A 111 2.69 -5.64 4.97
C HIS A 111 1.55 -6.03 5.92
N TRP A 112 0.42 -5.41 5.69
CA TRP A 112 -0.87 -5.83 6.22
C TRP A 112 -1.39 -7.08 5.52
N ARG A 113 -2.37 -7.74 6.13
CA ARG A 113 -3.00 -8.96 5.66
C ARG A 113 -4.30 -8.60 4.96
N GLN A 114 -4.47 -9.01 3.71
CA GLN A 114 -5.63 -8.62 2.90
C GLN A 114 -6.97 -8.94 3.57
N GLU A 115 -7.09 -10.10 4.19
CA GLU A 115 -8.33 -10.55 4.85
C GLU A 115 -8.67 -9.74 6.12
N GLN A 116 -7.74 -8.94 6.63
CA GLN A 116 -7.93 -8.09 7.81
C GLN A 116 -8.23 -6.62 7.48
N ILE A 117 -8.08 -6.20 6.22
CA ILE A 117 -8.19 -4.78 5.83
C ILE A 117 -9.49 -4.44 5.07
N THR A 118 -10.52 -5.27 5.19
CA THR A 118 -11.82 -4.97 4.55
C THR A 118 -12.47 -3.72 5.12
N ASP A 119 -12.27 -3.40 6.40
CA ASP A 119 -12.76 -2.17 7.03
C ASP A 119 -12.04 -0.94 6.49
N VAL A 120 -10.73 -1.03 6.27
CA VAL A 120 -9.95 0.02 5.59
C VAL A 120 -10.47 0.26 4.17
N ALA A 121 -10.69 -0.82 3.40
CA ALA A 121 -11.23 -0.71 2.04
C ALA A 121 -12.62 -0.07 2.04
N ARG A 122 -13.48 -0.42 3.01
CA ARG A 122 -14.80 0.18 3.18
C ARG A 122 -14.73 1.66 3.54
N HIS A 123 -13.81 2.04 4.41
CA HIS A 123 -13.59 3.44 4.78
C HIS A 123 -13.11 4.26 3.57
N LEU A 124 -12.11 3.77 2.83
CA LEU A 124 -11.62 4.42 1.62
C LEU A 124 -12.74 4.58 0.57
N ALA A 125 -13.48 3.49 0.28
CA ALA A 125 -14.58 3.51 -0.67
C ALA A 125 -15.67 4.52 -0.26
N GLY A 126 -16.05 4.52 1.02
CA GLY A 126 -17.04 5.47 1.54
C GLY A 126 -16.60 6.93 1.41
N ALA A 127 -15.32 7.23 1.70
CA ALA A 127 -14.77 8.57 1.55
C ALA A 127 -14.72 9.02 0.07
N MET A 128 -14.46 8.09 -0.85
CA MET A 128 -14.45 8.33 -2.30
C MET A 128 -15.86 8.25 -2.92
N GLY A 129 -16.91 7.98 -2.12
CA GLY A 129 -18.30 7.94 -2.58
C GLY A 129 -18.63 6.76 -3.49
N VAL A 130 -17.94 5.64 -3.31
CA VAL A 130 -18.22 4.37 -4.00
C VAL A 130 -18.64 3.30 -3.00
N ASN A 131 -19.27 2.22 -3.49
CA ASN A 131 -19.69 1.11 -2.65
C ASN A 131 -18.63 0.02 -2.67
N PRO A 132 -18.13 -0.42 -1.50
CA PRO A 132 -17.23 -1.56 -1.43
C PRO A 132 -18.00 -2.86 -1.67
N ALA A 133 -17.27 -3.91 -2.05
CA ALA A 133 -17.80 -5.26 -1.98
C ALA A 133 -18.19 -5.62 -0.54
N THR A 134 -19.26 -6.40 -0.39
CA THR A 134 -19.79 -6.75 0.93
C THR A 134 -19.42 -8.17 1.35
N GLU A 135 -19.11 -9.03 0.40
CA GLU A 135 -18.85 -10.45 0.66
C GLU A 135 -17.63 -10.95 -0.13
N TYR A 136 -16.79 -11.70 0.56
CA TYR A 136 -15.64 -12.39 0.00
C TYR A 136 -15.58 -13.82 0.52
N GLU A 137 -15.09 -14.73 -0.30
CA GLU A 137 -14.55 -16.01 0.14
C GLU A 137 -13.08 -15.82 0.55
N THR A 138 -12.74 -16.24 1.76
CA THR A 138 -11.36 -16.25 2.22
C THR A 138 -10.69 -17.54 1.78
N LYS A 139 -9.63 -17.43 1.00
CA LYS A 139 -8.84 -18.56 0.50
C LYS A 139 -7.48 -18.58 1.20
N GLU A 140 -7.05 -19.77 1.63
CA GLU A 140 -5.77 -20.00 2.30
C GLU A 140 -4.76 -20.59 1.31
N LEU A 141 -3.52 -20.07 1.34
CA LEU A 141 -2.40 -20.72 0.65
C LEU A 141 -1.81 -21.84 1.52
N GLU A 142 -1.60 -23.00 0.92
CA GLU A 142 -1.03 -24.18 1.62
C GLU A 142 0.43 -23.97 2.03
N ASN A 143 1.18 -23.19 1.25
CA ASN A 143 2.59 -22.96 1.53
C ASN A 143 2.77 -21.97 2.69
N PRO A 144 3.70 -22.24 3.62
CA PRO A 144 4.01 -21.30 4.70
C PRO A 144 4.60 -20.01 4.14
N PHE A 145 4.16 -18.89 4.68
CA PHE A 145 4.66 -17.56 4.28
C PHE A 145 5.77 -17.09 5.23
N TYR A 146 6.98 -17.05 4.71
CA TYR A 146 8.12 -16.42 5.37
C TYR A 146 8.33 -15.04 4.73
N GLY A 147 7.93 -13.98 5.43
CA GLY A 147 8.03 -12.61 4.91
C GLY A 147 9.46 -12.10 4.80
N VAL A 148 9.60 -10.94 4.18
CA VAL A 148 10.92 -10.33 3.90
C VAL A 148 11.75 -10.07 5.15
N TYR A 149 11.14 -9.80 6.29
CA TYR A 149 11.86 -9.59 7.55
C TYR A 149 12.43 -10.89 8.13
N TYR A 150 11.74 -12.00 7.91
CA TYR A 150 12.21 -13.31 8.38
C TYR A 150 13.54 -13.69 7.77
N GLY A 151 13.70 -13.55 6.47
CA GLY A 151 14.93 -13.83 5.75
C GLY A 151 16.11 -12.96 6.20
N GLN A 152 15.82 -11.72 6.60
CA GLN A 152 16.86 -10.79 7.06
C GLN A 152 17.37 -11.11 8.46
N LEU A 153 16.54 -11.68 9.33
CA LEU A 153 16.94 -12.00 10.71
C LEU A 153 17.58 -13.39 10.90
N ALA A 154 17.58 -14.24 9.88
CA ALA A 154 18.08 -15.62 9.95
C ALA A 154 17.51 -16.41 11.15
N LEU A 155 16.27 -16.16 11.51
CA LEU A 155 15.62 -16.77 12.67
C LEU A 155 14.89 -18.06 12.31
N HIS A 156 14.77 -18.94 13.30
CA HIS A 156 13.90 -20.11 13.25
C HIS A 156 12.60 -19.79 13.99
N GLY A 157 11.69 -19.05 13.32
CA GLY A 157 10.37 -18.71 13.86
C GLY A 157 9.25 -19.46 13.15
N GLN A 158 8.02 -19.23 13.61
CA GLN A 158 6.84 -19.75 12.93
C GLN A 158 6.52 -18.84 11.70
N PRO A 159 6.21 -19.43 10.55
CA PRO A 159 5.76 -18.66 9.40
C PRO A 159 4.38 -18.05 9.64
N ASP A 160 4.04 -17.07 8.82
CA ASP A 160 2.66 -16.63 8.65
C ASP A 160 1.90 -17.61 7.75
N THR A 161 0.58 -17.52 7.77
CA THR A 161 -0.29 -18.08 6.74
C THR A 161 -0.78 -16.93 5.87
N LEU A 162 -0.65 -17.07 4.56
CA LEU A 162 -1.15 -16.07 3.64
C LEU A 162 -2.55 -16.45 3.18
N TYR A 163 -3.49 -15.53 3.41
CA TYR A 163 -4.86 -15.59 2.92
C TYR A 163 -5.07 -14.54 1.83
N TYR A 164 -6.00 -14.81 0.93
CA TYR A 164 -6.49 -13.81 -0.02
C TYR A 164 -8.01 -13.90 -0.12
N LEU A 165 -8.61 -12.79 -0.50
CA LEU A 165 -10.06 -12.64 -0.63
C LEU A 165 -10.47 -12.74 -2.09
N ASP A 166 -11.51 -13.50 -2.37
CA ASP A 166 -12.01 -13.69 -3.71
C ASP A 166 -13.54 -13.60 -3.77
N ASN A 167 -14.05 -13.23 -4.93
CA ASN A 167 -15.47 -13.22 -5.26
C ASN A 167 -15.66 -13.20 -6.79
N ASP A 168 -16.90 -13.29 -7.25
CA ASP A 168 -17.22 -13.29 -8.68
C ASP A 168 -16.69 -12.05 -9.43
N VAL A 169 -16.60 -10.90 -8.77
CA VAL A 169 -16.05 -9.68 -9.40
C VAL A 169 -14.55 -9.85 -9.63
N LEU A 170 -13.80 -10.23 -8.59
CA LEU A 170 -12.34 -10.38 -8.65
C LEU A 170 -11.91 -11.49 -9.62
N GLU A 171 -12.67 -12.60 -9.67
CA GLU A 171 -12.41 -13.69 -10.62
C GLU A 171 -12.51 -13.23 -12.09
N ASN A 172 -13.40 -12.27 -12.38
CA ASN A 172 -13.62 -11.74 -13.71
C ASN A 172 -12.77 -10.51 -14.06
N CYS A 173 -12.10 -9.90 -13.09
CA CYS A 173 -11.20 -8.79 -13.34
C CYS A 173 -9.99 -9.22 -14.19
N ILE A 174 -9.54 -8.29 -15.04
CA ILE A 174 -8.35 -8.45 -15.88
C ILE A 174 -7.32 -7.45 -15.40
N VAL A 175 -6.11 -7.91 -15.11
CA VAL A 175 -4.97 -7.06 -14.77
C VAL A 175 -4.08 -6.90 -15.99
N TYR A 176 -3.92 -5.68 -16.48
CA TYR A 176 -3.01 -5.39 -17.57
C TYR A 176 -1.68 -4.82 -17.03
N ASP A 177 -0.59 -5.52 -17.35
CA ASP A 177 0.78 -5.11 -17.03
C ASP A 177 1.37 -4.35 -18.23
N TYR A 178 1.57 -3.04 -18.06
CA TYR A 178 2.08 -2.17 -19.12
C TYR A 178 3.56 -2.39 -19.45
N GLU A 179 4.34 -2.91 -18.48
CA GLU A 179 5.77 -3.21 -18.73
C GLU A 179 5.94 -4.42 -19.64
N ASN A 180 5.19 -5.50 -19.36
CA ASN A 180 5.26 -6.75 -20.10
C ASN A 180 4.23 -6.83 -21.22
N ARG A 181 3.29 -5.89 -21.30
CA ARG A 181 2.16 -5.87 -22.25
C ARG A 181 1.37 -7.17 -22.22
N ALA A 182 1.05 -7.60 -21.01
CA ALA A 182 0.40 -8.88 -20.76
C ALA A 182 -0.84 -8.72 -19.87
N GLU A 183 -1.83 -9.55 -20.14
CA GLU A 183 -3.00 -9.71 -19.27
C GLU A 183 -2.74 -10.78 -18.23
N ASN A 184 -3.14 -10.52 -17.01
CA ASN A 184 -2.98 -11.37 -15.84
C ASN A 184 -4.28 -11.41 -15.02
N LYS A 185 -4.29 -12.24 -13.98
CA LYS A 185 -5.32 -12.24 -12.95
C LYS A 185 -4.91 -11.37 -11.77
N ILE A 186 -5.87 -11.06 -10.90
CA ILE A 186 -5.63 -10.34 -9.63
C ILE A 186 -4.55 -11.06 -8.80
N TYR A 187 -4.64 -12.38 -8.70
CA TYR A 187 -3.72 -13.21 -7.92
C TYR A 187 -2.81 -14.02 -8.84
N ASP A 188 -1.52 -13.75 -8.77
CA ASP A 188 -0.48 -14.47 -9.51
C ASP A 188 -0.06 -15.72 -8.72
N MET A 189 -0.70 -16.86 -9.02
CA MET A 189 -0.45 -18.11 -8.30
C MET A 189 0.94 -18.72 -8.58
N GLU A 190 1.67 -18.25 -9.58
CA GLU A 190 3.07 -18.67 -9.80
C GLU A 190 4.00 -18.14 -8.70
N LYS A 191 3.59 -17.10 -7.96
CA LYS A 191 4.35 -16.51 -6.85
C LYS A 191 4.23 -17.28 -5.54
N THR A 192 3.36 -18.26 -5.44
CA THR A 192 3.13 -19.03 -4.18
C THR A 192 4.33 -19.86 -3.73
N THR A 193 5.30 -20.11 -4.61
CA THR A 193 6.54 -20.83 -4.31
C THR A 193 7.77 -19.92 -4.38
N GLY A 194 7.59 -18.61 -4.57
CA GLY A 194 8.66 -17.62 -4.64
C GLY A 194 9.24 -17.24 -3.28
N ASN A 195 10.29 -16.43 -3.32
CA ASN A 195 10.93 -15.89 -2.10
C ASN A 195 10.07 -14.83 -1.40
N ASP A 196 9.18 -14.18 -2.14
CA ASP A 196 8.22 -13.19 -1.65
C ASP A 196 6.82 -13.56 -2.12
N MET A 197 6.10 -14.31 -1.28
CA MET A 197 4.74 -14.75 -1.61
C MET A 197 3.72 -13.61 -1.60
N TYR A 198 4.02 -12.46 -0.97
CA TYR A 198 3.15 -11.28 -1.06
C TYR A 198 3.00 -10.78 -2.50
N GLU A 199 3.93 -11.12 -3.38
CA GLU A 199 3.82 -10.82 -4.82
C GLU A 199 2.67 -11.53 -5.53
N ILE A 200 1.92 -12.43 -4.87
CA ILE A 200 0.65 -12.96 -5.44
C ILE A 200 -0.32 -11.81 -5.74
N PHE A 201 -0.30 -10.75 -4.93
CA PHE A 201 -1.12 -9.58 -5.14
C PHE A 201 -0.61 -8.79 -6.34
N LEU A 202 -1.33 -8.86 -7.46
CA LEU A 202 -1.07 -8.13 -8.71
C LEU A 202 0.30 -8.41 -9.35
N GLY A 203 0.95 -9.53 -9.03
CA GLY A 203 2.25 -9.92 -9.60
C GLY A 203 3.44 -9.14 -9.04
N GLY A 204 3.28 -8.51 -7.85
CA GLY A 204 4.35 -7.82 -7.13
C GLY A 204 4.59 -6.39 -7.57
N SER A 205 5.86 -5.94 -7.48
CA SER A 205 6.25 -4.57 -7.78
C SER A 205 6.24 -4.30 -9.28
N LYS A 206 5.29 -3.48 -9.73
CA LYS A 206 5.11 -3.03 -11.10
C LYS A 206 5.02 -1.51 -11.15
N SER A 207 5.62 -0.89 -12.16
CA SER A 207 5.56 0.56 -12.34
C SER A 207 4.17 1.06 -12.71
N LEU A 208 3.46 0.31 -13.53
CA LEU A 208 2.13 0.66 -14.04
C LEU A 208 1.33 -0.59 -14.40
N ILE A 209 0.20 -0.76 -13.75
CA ILE A 209 -0.79 -1.79 -14.04
C ILE A 209 -2.20 -1.20 -13.98
N SER A 210 -3.16 -1.84 -14.62
CA SER A 210 -4.57 -1.55 -14.43
C SER A 210 -5.36 -2.81 -14.08
N ILE A 211 -6.37 -2.66 -13.23
CA ILE A 211 -7.40 -3.65 -12.95
C ILE A 211 -8.63 -3.21 -13.72
N GLU A 212 -9.11 -3.99 -14.66
CA GLU A 212 -10.32 -3.75 -15.39
C GLU A 212 -11.43 -4.67 -14.89
N ASN A 213 -12.55 -4.08 -14.49
CA ASN A 213 -13.73 -4.79 -14.00
C ASN A 213 -14.82 -4.76 -15.07
N PRO A 214 -15.04 -5.84 -15.84
CA PRO A 214 -16.07 -5.87 -16.87
C PRO A 214 -17.50 -5.88 -16.31
N ASN A 215 -17.66 -6.14 -15.00
CA ASN A 215 -18.93 -6.21 -14.29
C ASN A 215 -19.17 -5.00 -13.39
N ALA A 216 -18.41 -3.92 -13.56
CA ALA A 216 -18.57 -2.70 -12.77
C ALA A 216 -20.00 -2.12 -12.92
N LYS A 217 -20.54 -1.63 -11.81
CA LYS A 217 -21.86 -1.00 -11.78
C LYS A 217 -21.85 0.44 -12.25
N THR A 218 -20.66 1.03 -12.34
CA THR A 218 -20.44 2.41 -12.79
C THR A 218 -19.33 2.43 -13.85
N ASP A 219 -19.17 3.57 -14.52
CA ASP A 219 -18.06 3.86 -15.43
C ASP A 219 -16.92 4.64 -14.75
N ARG A 220 -16.98 4.80 -13.41
CA ARG A 220 -15.95 5.50 -12.63
C ARG A 220 -14.61 4.78 -12.72
N GLU A 221 -13.56 5.56 -12.74
CA GLU A 221 -12.17 5.08 -12.71
C GLU A 221 -11.43 5.64 -11.49
N LEU A 222 -10.49 4.87 -10.98
CA LEU A 222 -9.56 5.27 -9.93
C LEU A 222 -8.13 5.23 -10.46
N VAL A 223 -7.36 6.27 -10.20
CA VAL A 223 -5.89 6.24 -10.35
C VAL A 223 -5.29 6.23 -8.95
N MET A 224 -4.60 5.14 -8.60
CA MET A 224 -3.96 4.96 -7.29
C MET A 224 -2.44 5.11 -7.44
N PHE A 225 -1.88 6.21 -6.92
CA PHE A 225 -0.45 6.35 -6.69
C PHE A 225 -0.10 5.62 -5.40
N ARG A 226 0.83 4.67 -5.46
CA ARG A 226 0.95 3.71 -4.37
C ARG A 226 2.37 3.18 -4.18
N ASP A 227 2.63 2.61 -3.01
CA ASP A 227 3.68 1.64 -2.78
C ASP A 227 3.11 0.21 -2.75
N SER A 228 3.87 -0.76 -2.24
CA SER A 228 3.47 -2.17 -2.24
C SER A 228 2.23 -2.49 -1.41
N PHE A 229 1.87 -1.66 -0.43
CA PHE A 229 0.62 -1.81 0.33
C PHE A 229 -0.62 -1.70 -0.55
N GLY A 230 -0.55 -0.90 -1.62
CA GLY A 230 -1.62 -0.77 -2.60
C GLY A 230 -1.96 -2.07 -3.34
N SER A 231 -1.03 -3.02 -3.43
CA SER A 231 -1.23 -4.26 -4.20
C SER A 231 -2.35 -5.14 -3.63
N SER A 232 -2.48 -5.23 -2.30
CA SER A 232 -3.50 -6.08 -1.67
C SER A 232 -4.83 -5.36 -1.43
N ILE A 233 -4.85 -4.02 -1.31
CA ILE A 233 -6.08 -3.28 -1.07
C ILE A 233 -6.79 -2.83 -2.35
N ALA A 234 -6.07 -2.57 -3.44
CA ALA A 234 -6.69 -2.15 -4.69
C ALA A 234 -7.75 -3.14 -5.21
N PRO A 235 -7.55 -4.47 -5.15
CA PRO A 235 -8.60 -5.42 -5.49
C PRO A 235 -9.90 -5.25 -4.70
N LEU A 236 -9.80 -4.86 -3.42
CA LEU A 236 -10.97 -4.67 -2.56
C LEU A 236 -11.78 -3.40 -2.88
N LEU A 237 -11.27 -2.56 -3.76
CA LEU A 237 -11.95 -1.36 -4.26
C LEU A 237 -12.57 -1.57 -5.66
N ALA A 238 -12.38 -2.75 -6.27
CA ALA A 238 -12.74 -2.98 -7.68
C ALA A 238 -14.26 -3.09 -7.94
N GLU A 239 -15.10 -3.24 -6.91
CA GLU A 239 -16.53 -3.51 -7.08
C GLU A 239 -17.26 -2.43 -7.91
N ASP A 240 -17.02 -1.16 -7.60
CA ASP A 240 -17.71 -0.04 -8.24
C ASP A 240 -16.86 0.69 -9.30
N TYR A 241 -15.56 0.40 -9.39
CA TYR A 241 -14.71 1.01 -10.41
C TYR A 241 -14.64 0.15 -11.68
N ALA A 242 -14.92 0.74 -12.83
CA ALA A 242 -14.72 0.09 -14.12
C ALA A 242 -13.23 -0.18 -14.38
N LYS A 243 -12.37 0.68 -13.86
CA LYS A 243 -10.92 0.57 -13.98
C LYS A 243 -10.20 1.18 -12.76
N ILE A 244 -9.21 0.48 -12.26
CA ILE A 244 -8.25 1.02 -11.28
C ILE A 244 -6.87 0.97 -11.92
N THR A 245 -6.24 2.13 -12.10
CA THR A 245 -4.86 2.21 -12.59
C THR A 245 -3.92 2.44 -11.41
N LEU A 246 -2.97 1.55 -11.19
CA LEU A 246 -1.98 1.65 -10.12
C LEU A 246 -0.66 2.16 -10.70
N VAL A 247 -0.17 3.24 -10.12
CA VAL A 247 1.07 3.92 -10.52
C VAL A 247 2.06 3.89 -9.37
N ASP A 248 3.23 3.33 -9.60
CA ASP A 248 4.33 3.37 -8.64
C ASP A 248 5.42 4.33 -9.14
N ILE A 249 5.42 5.54 -8.60
CA ILE A 249 6.38 6.58 -9.01
C ILE A 249 7.81 6.33 -8.51
N ARG A 250 8.07 5.24 -7.79
CA ARG A 250 9.42 4.76 -7.54
C ARG A 250 10.05 4.18 -8.81
N TYR A 251 9.23 3.67 -9.73
CA TYR A 251 9.63 3.01 -10.97
C TYR A 251 9.21 3.76 -12.24
N LEU A 252 8.07 4.48 -12.21
CA LEU A 252 7.61 5.31 -13.32
C LEU A 252 7.84 6.80 -12.99
N PRO A 253 8.79 7.49 -13.67
CA PRO A 253 9.00 8.92 -13.49
C PRO A 253 7.73 9.74 -13.75
N VAL A 254 7.51 10.80 -12.94
CA VAL A 254 6.32 11.65 -13.02
C VAL A 254 6.09 12.19 -14.43
N GLU A 255 7.15 12.56 -15.16
CA GLU A 255 7.06 13.14 -16.51
C GLU A 255 6.50 12.17 -17.55
N ARG A 256 6.51 10.86 -17.26
CA ARG A 256 6.07 9.83 -18.19
C ARG A 256 4.62 9.37 -17.99
N ILE A 257 3.99 9.75 -16.89
CA ILE A 257 2.63 9.31 -16.54
C ILE A 257 1.62 9.67 -17.62
N GLY A 258 1.72 10.88 -18.18
CA GLY A 258 0.84 11.36 -19.25
C GLY A 258 0.96 10.61 -20.58
N ASN A 259 1.96 9.72 -20.75
CA ASN A 259 2.04 8.83 -21.91
C ASN A 259 1.05 7.66 -21.80
N TYR A 260 0.49 7.41 -20.63
CA TYR A 260 -0.34 6.24 -20.32
C TYR A 260 -1.72 6.62 -19.78
N ILE A 261 -1.84 7.75 -19.10
CA ILE A 261 -3.07 8.17 -18.40
C ILE A 261 -3.46 9.55 -18.91
N ASP A 262 -4.70 9.66 -19.39
CA ASP A 262 -5.37 10.92 -19.71
C ASP A 262 -6.31 11.26 -18.55
N PHE A 263 -5.88 12.20 -17.71
CA PHE A 263 -6.64 12.59 -16.52
C PHE A 263 -7.79 13.55 -16.89
N LYS A 264 -9.00 13.26 -16.42
CA LYS A 264 -10.22 14.05 -16.69
C LYS A 264 -11.06 14.21 -15.43
N ASP A 265 -11.68 13.13 -14.98
CA ASP A 265 -12.67 13.08 -13.92
C ASP A 265 -12.54 11.82 -13.04
N GLN A 266 -11.40 11.13 -13.12
CA GLN A 266 -11.11 9.98 -12.29
C GLN A 266 -10.98 10.39 -10.82
N ASP A 267 -11.29 9.49 -9.90
CA ASP A 267 -10.80 9.62 -8.54
C ASP A 267 -9.28 9.37 -8.53
N VAL A 268 -8.56 10.11 -7.72
CA VAL A 268 -7.10 9.94 -7.53
C VAL A 268 -6.81 9.71 -6.06
N LEU A 269 -6.16 8.60 -5.74
CA LEU A 269 -5.76 8.26 -4.38
C LEU A 269 -4.23 8.12 -4.30
N PHE A 270 -3.60 8.93 -3.44
CA PHE A 270 -2.23 8.69 -2.98
C PHE A 270 -2.29 7.80 -1.74
N LEU A 271 -1.78 6.56 -1.86
CA LEU A 271 -1.72 5.59 -0.77
C LEU A 271 -0.29 5.15 -0.53
N TYR A 272 0.32 5.66 0.53
CA TYR A 272 1.72 5.39 0.85
C TYR A 272 1.90 5.04 2.31
N SER A 273 2.84 4.13 2.59
CA SER A 273 3.22 3.79 3.95
C SER A 273 4.10 4.87 4.59
N THR A 274 4.04 4.97 5.90
CA THR A 274 4.92 5.83 6.70
C THR A 274 6.39 5.54 6.44
N SER A 275 6.76 4.28 6.23
CA SER A 275 8.13 3.86 5.89
C SER A 275 8.61 4.46 4.57
N VAL A 276 7.81 4.40 3.51
CA VAL A 276 8.19 5.00 2.21
C VAL A 276 8.25 6.51 2.30
N LEU A 277 7.33 7.15 3.01
CA LEU A 277 7.35 8.60 3.18
C LEU A 277 8.56 9.07 3.96
N ASN A 278 8.98 8.32 5.00
CA ASN A 278 10.18 8.62 5.78
C ASN A 278 11.50 8.34 5.04
N HIS A 279 11.44 7.64 3.90
CA HIS A 279 12.55 7.28 3.00
C HIS A 279 12.17 7.50 1.54
N SER A 280 11.69 8.71 1.22
CA SER A 280 11.04 9.02 -0.06
C SER A 280 12.01 9.31 -1.22
N GLU A 281 13.30 9.23 -1.01
CA GLU A 281 14.34 9.45 -2.04
C GLU A 281 14.22 8.51 -3.25
N THR A 282 13.45 7.44 -3.13
CA THR A 282 13.15 6.51 -4.22
C THR A 282 12.05 7.00 -5.17
N LEU A 283 11.24 7.99 -4.79
CA LEU A 283 10.21 8.58 -5.65
C LEU A 283 10.85 9.37 -6.79
N LYS A 284 10.36 9.20 -8.01
CA LYS A 284 10.96 9.77 -9.23
C LYS A 284 10.06 10.78 -9.91
#